data_6c2bfc730ad08a9f5ab044faf87e7d3f
#
_entry.id   6c2bfc730ad08a9f5ab044faf87e7d3f
#
_cell.length_a   1.000
_cell.length_b   1.000
_cell.length_c   1.000
_cell.angle_alpha   90.00
_cell.angle_beta   90.00
_cell.angle_gamma   90.00
#
_symmetry.space_group_name_H-M   'P 1'
#
loop_
_entity.id
_entity.type
_entity.pdbx_description
1 polymer ?
#
loop_
_entity_poly.entity_id
_entity_poly.type
_entity_poly.pdbx_seq_one_letter_code
_entity_poly.pdbx_strand_id
1 'polypeptide(L)'
;MRSTLFFLTAFFLASCSYTLEPNDFKTRYEESDGLETATYDEAMLWWENIDKASPYLSIANVGTTDAGEPLHLIVISPTKNFLPKKLHEKERTIMLINNGIHPGESDGIDASMLFARDLLSDSDFESKYENTVFLIIPIYNVGGALNRNCCTRANQNGPVEYGFRGNARNLDLNRDFIKCDSKNAKAFNGLFNQWNPDIYLETHVSNGADYQYTMTYLFSHPDKLTPALSEFTKNDMIPSLVTSMKDADEEMIPYVNVFGTTPDSGYYSFYDSPRYSTGYT
;
A
#
# COMPACT_ATOMS: atom_id res chain seq x y z
N MET A 1 44.69 -46.59 -35.84
CA MET A 1 43.36 -46.10 -35.52
C MET A 1 43.34 -45.60 -34.05
N ARG A 2 43.33 -44.32 -33.84
CA ARG A 2 43.23 -43.70 -32.51
C ARG A 2 41.82 -43.23 -32.32
N SER A 3 41.04 -43.87 -31.44
CA SER A 3 39.70 -43.45 -31.05
C SER A 3 39.79 -42.32 -30.04
N THR A 4 39.32 -41.12 -30.44
CA THR A 4 39.17 -39.97 -29.56
C THR A 4 37.81 -40.02 -28.88
N LEU A 5 37.81 -40.24 -27.59
CA LEU A 5 36.58 -40.26 -26.74
C LEU A 5 36.23 -38.80 -26.40
N PHE A 6 35.13 -38.27 -26.91
CA PHE A 6 34.56 -36.98 -26.50
C PHE A 6 33.75 -37.17 -25.25
N PHE A 7 34.21 -36.58 -24.14
CA PHE A 7 33.41 -36.43 -22.91
C PHE A 7 32.47 -35.22 -23.08
N LEU A 8 31.19 -35.48 -23.18
CA LEU A 8 30.16 -34.44 -23.14
C LEU A 8 29.87 -34.11 -21.66
N THR A 9 30.40 -33.01 -21.19
CA THR A 9 30.09 -32.49 -19.85
C THR A 9 28.73 -31.78 -19.93
N ALA A 10 27.67 -32.41 -19.44
CA ALA A 10 26.37 -31.79 -19.26
C ALA A 10 26.45 -30.81 -18.08
N PHE A 11 26.44 -29.51 -18.36
CA PHE A 11 26.23 -28.49 -17.36
C PHE A 11 24.74 -28.53 -16.96
N PHE A 12 24.45 -29.10 -15.80
CA PHE A 12 23.18 -28.89 -15.13
C PHE A 12 23.16 -27.44 -14.63
N LEU A 13 22.41 -26.58 -15.33
CA LEU A 13 21.98 -25.30 -14.80
C LEU A 13 20.96 -25.61 -13.70
N ALA A 14 21.40 -25.66 -12.46
CA ALA A 14 20.50 -25.63 -11.30
C ALA A 14 19.78 -24.28 -11.37
N SER A 15 18.53 -24.28 -11.80
CA SER A 15 17.64 -23.16 -11.58
C SER A 15 17.48 -23.04 -10.06
N CYS A 16 18.18 -22.12 -9.44
CA CYS A 16 17.89 -21.74 -8.07
C CYS A 16 16.51 -21.06 -8.09
N SER A 17 15.48 -21.79 -7.73
CA SER A 17 14.19 -21.19 -7.38
C SER A 17 14.44 -20.38 -6.11
N TYR A 18 14.35 -19.06 -6.24
CA TYR A 18 14.46 -18.16 -5.11
C TYR A 18 13.13 -18.23 -4.33
N THR A 19 13.17 -18.67 -3.10
CA THR A 19 12.04 -18.63 -2.16
C THR A 19 12.47 -17.81 -0.96
N LEU A 20 11.69 -16.79 -0.65
CA LEU A 20 11.86 -15.96 0.53
C LEU A 20 11.24 -16.72 1.72
N GLU A 21 12.00 -16.89 2.80
CA GLU A 21 11.49 -17.55 4.01
C GLU A 21 10.77 -16.51 4.88
N PRO A 22 9.44 -16.60 5.06
CA PRO A 22 8.66 -15.58 5.77
C PRO A 22 9.14 -15.31 7.20
N ASN A 23 9.61 -16.34 7.91
CA ASN A 23 10.07 -16.20 9.29
C ASN A 23 11.32 -15.33 9.45
N ASP A 24 12.09 -15.12 8.40
CA ASP A 24 13.29 -14.28 8.43
C ASP A 24 12.96 -12.78 8.35
N PHE A 25 11.69 -12.45 8.04
CA PHE A 25 11.24 -11.08 7.81
C PHE A 25 10.01 -10.73 8.67
N LYS A 26 10.11 -10.95 9.97
CA LYS A 26 9.08 -10.52 10.90
C LYS A 26 8.98 -9.00 10.96
N THR A 27 7.77 -8.51 11.08
CA THR A 27 7.49 -7.09 11.29
C THR A 27 7.47 -6.75 12.78
N ARG A 28 7.58 -5.48 13.13
CA ARG A 28 7.43 -5.01 14.52
C ARG A 28 6.05 -5.38 15.09
N TYR A 29 5.02 -5.33 14.25
CA TYR A 29 3.68 -5.77 14.62
C TYR A 29 3.66 -7.23 15.10
N GLU A 30 4.29 -8.14 14.36
CA GLU A 30 4.36 -9.56 14.74
C GLU A 30 5.25 -9.81 15.96
N GLU A 31 6.37 -9.10 16.08
CA GLU A 31 7.28 -9.23 17.22
C GLU A 31 6.67 -8.74 18.54
N SER A 32 5.70 -7.81 18.46
CA SER A 32 5.03 -7.21 19.62
C SER A 32 3.65 -7.81 19.92
N ASP A 33 3.28 -8.92 19.27
CA ASP A 33 1.93 -9.50 19.36
C ASP A 33 0.82 -8.47 19.02
N GLY A 34 1.06 -7.62 18.02
CA GLY A 34 0.10 -6.64 17.53
C GLY A 34 0.02 -5.34 18.34
N LEU A 35 0.89 -5.13 19.31
CA LEU A 35 0.83 -3.94 20.18
C LEU A 35 1.59 -2.73 19.64
N GLU A 36 2.57 -2.94 18.79
CA GLU A 36 3.42 -1.87 18.24
C GLU A 36 3.44 -1.90 16.72
N THR A 37 3.66 -0.75 16.12
CA THR A 37 3.89 -0.58 14.68
C THR A 37 5.32 -0.15 14.42
N ALA A 38 5.83 -0.45 13.22
CA ALA A 38 7.18 -0.08 12.82
C ALA A 38 7.39 1.44 12.88
N THR A 39 8.54 1.87 13.39
CA THR A 39 9.04 3.23 13.17
C THR A 39 9.41 3.43 11.69
N TYR A 40 9.62 4.68 11.26
CA TYR A 40 10.09 4.93 9.89
C TYR A 40 11.38 4.18 9.58
N ASP A 41 12.37 4.21 10.48
CA ASP A 41 13.67 3.56 10.27
C ASP A 41 13.54 2.04 10.25
N GLU A 42 12.74 1.46 11.15
CA GLU A 42 12.47 0.01 11.15
C GLU A 42 11.76 -0.44 9.89
N ALA A 43 10.74 0.29 9.44
CA ALA A 43 10.03 -0.01 8.20
C ALA A 43 10.98 0.06 6.99
N MET A 44 11.79 1.10 6.88
CA MET A 44 12.72 1.25 5.75
C MET A 44 13.82 0.19 5.79
N LEU A 45 14.37 -0.15 6.95
CA LEU A 45 15.33 -1.24 7.11
C LEU A 45 14.72 -2.58 6.69
N TRP A 46 13.48 -2.83 7.06
CA TRP A 46 12.77 -4.03 6.67
C TRP A 46 12.61 -4.12 5.14
N TRP A 47 12.19 -3.03 4.48
CA TRP A 47 12.08 -2.97 3.04
C TRP A 47 13.43 -3.16 2.32
N GLU A 48 14.51 -2.57 2.84
CA GLU A 48 15.85 -2.78 2.31
C GLU A 48 16.33 -4.23 2.42
N ASN A 49 15.94 -4.93 3.48
CA ASN A 49 16.29 -6.32 3.65
C ASN A 49 15.53 -7.22 2.68
N ILE A 50 14.25 -6.96 2.44
CA ILE A 50 13.46 -7.66 1.41
C ILE A 50 14.01 -7.38 0.00
N ASP A 51 14.41 -6.13 -0.31
CA ASP A 51 15.02 -5.76 -1.60
C ASP A 51 16.30 -6.56 -1.87
N LYS A 52 17.16 -6.69 -0.86
CA LYS A 52 18.38 -7.52 -0.96
C LYS A 52 18.06 -9.00 -1.14
N ALA A 53 16.97 -9.45 -0.58
CA ALA A 53 16.56 -10.83 -0.54
C ALA A 53 15.71 -11.25 -1.74
N SER A 54 15.09 -10.37 -2.49
CA SER A 54 14.20 -10.71 -3.60
C SER A 54 14.55 -9.98 -4.89
N PRO A 55 14.72 -10.70 -6.01
CA PRO A 55 14.96 -10.05 -7.30
C PRO A 55 13.71 -9.44 -7.94
N TYR A 56 12.54 -9.60 -7.29
CA TYR A 56 11.25 -9.10 -7.78
C TYR A 56 10.87 -7.75 -7.20
N LEU A 57 11.68 -7.22 -6.27
CA LEU A 57 11.44 -5.94 -5.62
C LEU A 57 12.56 -4.96 -5.93
N SER A 58 12.24 -3.69 -5.99
CA SER A 58 13.20 -2.58 -6.12
C SER A 58 12.69 -1.37 -5.36
N ILE A 59 13.59 -0.68 -4.65
CA ILE A 59 13.31 0.56 -3.94
C ILE A 59 13.79 1.75 -4.77
N ALA A 60 12.92 2.74 -4.97
CA ALA A 60 13.26 3.98 -5.65
C ALA A 60 13.01 5.19 -4.75
N ASN A 61 13.87 6.20 -4.86
CA ASN A 61 13.60 7.54 -4.32
C ASN A 61 12.87 8.35 -5.40
N VAL A 62 11.63 8.77 -5.11
CA VAL A 62 10.76 9.49 -6.06
C VAL A 62 10.63 10.97 -5.76
N GLY A 63 11.34 11.46 -4.76
CA GLY A 63 11.37 12.87 -4.39
C GLY A 63 11.78 13.10 -2.94
N THR A 64 11.76 14.36 -2.54
CA THR A 64 12.07 14.77 -1.16
C THR A 64 10.81 15.26 -0.45
N THR A 65 10.61 14.82 0.78
CA THR A 65 9.51 15.27 1.64
C THR A 65 9.81 16.60 2.31
N ASP A 66 8.82 17.20 2.97
CA ASP A 66 9.02 18.41 3.78
C ASP A 66 9.88 18.17 5.04
N ALA A 67 10.07 16.91 5.43
CA ALA A 67 11.02 16.54 6.50
C ALA A 67 12.48 16.56 6.03
N GLY A 68 12.72 16.68 4.73
CA GLY A 68 14.06 16.55 4.14
C GLY A 68 14.43 15.12 3.75
N GLU A 69 13.69 14.14 4.24
CA GLU A 69 13.86 12.72 3.94
C GLU A 69 13.30 12.37 2.57
N PRO A 70 13.81 11.31 1.92
CA PRO A 70 13.29 10.85 0.64
C PRO A 70 11.86 10.31 0.77
N LEU A 71 11.07 10.48 -0.29
CA LEU A 71 9.85 9.71 -0.51
C LEU A 71 10.21 8.43 -1.26
N HIS A 72 9.99 7.30 -0.63
CA HIS A 72 10.31 6.00 -1.21
C HIS A 72 9.12 5.38 -1.95
N LEU A 73 9.44 4.69 -3.04
CA LEU A 73 8.53 3.83 -3.77
C LEU A 73 9.11 2.43 -3.82
N ILE A 74 8.36 1.46 -3.37
CA ILE A 74 8.64 0.05 -3.55
C ILE A 74 7.94 -0.39 -4.83
N VAL A 75 8.66 -1.07 -5.71
CA VAL A 75 8.12 -1.65 -6.94
C VAL A 75 8.28 -3.16 -6.84
N ILE A 76 7.17 -3.89 -6.90
CA ILE A 76 7.16 -5.36 -6.93
C ILE A 76 6.66 -5.78 -8.31
N SER A 77 7.51 -6.50 -9.05
CA SER A 77 7.24 -6.89 -10.43
C SER A 77 7.63 -8.35 -10.69
N PRO A 78 6.69 -9.23 -11.06
CA PRO A 78 6.99 -10.62 -11.38
C PRO A 78 7.92 -10.77 -12.58
N THR A 79 7.97 -9.76 -13.44
CA THR A 79 8.85 -9.75 -14.61
C THR A 79 10.23 -9.14 -14.35
N LYS A 80 10.53 -8.72 -13.11
CA LYS A 80 11.79 -8.04 -12.73
C LYS A 80 12.06 -6.77 -13.55
N ASN A 81 11.00 -6.19 -14.08
CA ASN A 81 11.05 -4.93 -14.82
C ASN A 81 10.45 -3.82 -13.97
N PHE A 82 11.27 -2.82 -13.67
CA PHE A 82 10.94 -1.72 -12.75
C PHE A 82 10.82 -0.37 -13.49
N LEU A 83 10.69 -0.40 -14.82
CA LEU A 83 10.61 0.82 -15.63
C LEU A 83 9.17 1.06 -16.10
N PRO A 84 8.52 2.17 -15.71
CA PRO A 84 7.11 2.46 -16.04
C PRO A 84 6.83 2.31 -17.54
N LYS A 85 7.66 2.92 -18.39
CA LYS A 85 7.47 2.87 -19.85
C LYS A 85 7.38 1.45 -20.38
N LYS A 86 8.25 0.55 -19.94
CA LYS A 86 8.27 -0.84 -20.42
C LYS A 86 7.06 -1.64 -19.92
N LEU A 87 6.55 -1.30 -18.74
CA LEU A 87 5.39 -1.96 -18.17
C LEU A 87 4.12 -1.55 -18.92
N HIS A 88 3.97 -0.27 -19.24
CA HIS A 88 2.87 0.21 -20.09
C HIS A 88 2.93 -0.37 -21.52
N GLU A 89 4.11 -0.45 -22.13
CA GLU A 89 4.29 -1.08 -23.45
C GLU A 89 3.86 -2.56 -23.45
N LYS A 90 3.78 -3.20 -22.31
CA LYS A 90 3.35 -4.59 -22.09
C LYS A 90 1.93 -4.71 -21.53
N GLU A 91 1.21 -3.60 -21.43
CA GLU A 91 -0.16 -3.54 -20.92
C GLU A 91 -0.31 -4.20 -19.53
N ARG A 92 0.70 -4.00 -18.67
CA ARG A 92 0.64 -4.51 -17.29
C ARG A 92 -0.29 -3.65 -16.45
N THR A 93 -1.12 -4.28 -15.64
CA THR A 93 -1.92 -3.60 -14.62
C THR A 93 -1.02 -3.07 -13.52
N ILE A 94 -1.10 -1.79 -13.24
CA ILE A 94 -0.31 -1.11 -12.20
C ILE A 94 -1.22 -0.71 -11.05
N MET A 95 -0.95 -1.28 -9.87
CA MET A 95 -1.66 -0.94 -8.64
C MET A 95 -0.74 -0.13 -7.73
N LEU A 96 -1.16 1.07 -7.35
CA LEU A 96 -0.46 1.92 -6.39
C LEU A 96 -1.15 1.87 -5.03
N ILE A 97 -0.40 1.50 -4.00
CA ILE A 97 -0.80 1.49 -2.59
C ILE A 97 -0.08 2.63 -1.87
N ASN A 98 -0.83 3.54 -1.26
CA ASN A 98 -0.29 4.68 -0.53
C ASN A 98 -0.59 4.56 0.95
N ASN A 99 0.43 4.39 1.77
CA ASN A 99 0.30 4.21 3.21
C ASN A 99 0.76 5.43 4.00
N GLY A 100 0.21 5.59 5.17
CA GLY A 100 0.70 6.54 6.16
C GLY A 100 0.59 8.00 5.73
N ILE A 101 -0.47 8.39 5.01
CA ILE A 101 -0.80 9.81 4.82
C ILE A 101 -1.06 10.46 6.19
N HIS A 102 -1.65 9.69 7.10
CA HIS A 102 -1.69 9.96 8.53
C HIS A 102 -0.94 8.83 9.25
N PRO A 103 0.31 9.00 9.65
CA PRO A 103 1.12 7.91 10.20
C PRO A 103 0.63 7.34 11.55
N GLY A 104 -0.34 7.99 12.18
CA GLY A 104 -1.07 7.42 13.31
C GLY A 104 -2.11 6.37 12.90
N GLU A 105 -2.37 6.22 11.62
CA GLU A 105 -3.20 5.20 10.98
C GLU A 105 -2.27 4.18 10.34
N SER A 106 -1.59 3.37 11.19
CA SER A 106 -0.44 2.57 10.81
C SER A 106 -0.78 1.23 10.16
N ASP A 107 -2.05 0.83 10.18
CA ASP A 107 -2.50 -0.49 9.72
C ASP A 107 -2.02 -0.81 8.30
N GLY A 108 -2.16 0.12 7.37
CA GLY A 108 -1.69 -0.06 6.00
C GLY A 108 -0.17 -0.15 5.87
N ILE A 109 0.59 0.51 6.77
CA ILE A 109 2.06 0.43 6.79
C ILE A 109 2.48 -1.00 7.10
N ASP A 110 1.98 -1.56 8.23
CA ASP A 110 2.31 -2.90 8.67
C ASP A 110 1.72 -3.96 7.72
N ALA A 111 0.47 -3.80 7.27
CA ALA A 111 -0.18 -4.70 6.32
C ALA A 111 0.54 -4.79 4.97
N SER A 112 1.11 -3.69 4.47
CA SER A 112 1.87 -3.72 3.22
C SER A 112 3.18 -4.48 3.32
N MET A 113 3.83 -4.46 4.48
CA MET A 113 5.03 -5.26 4.74
C MET A 113 4.67 -6.75 4.76
N LEU A 114 3.61 -7.14 5.48
CA LEU A 114 3.10 -8.52 5.50
C LEU A 114 2.70 -8.98 4.11
N PHE A 115 1.93 -8.19 3.39
CA PHE A 115 1.50 -8.46 2.02
C PHE A 115 2.68 -8.70 1.08
N ALA A 116 3.70 -7.83 1.11
CA ALA A 116 4.87 -7.97 0.25
C ALA A 116 5.68 -9.24 0.56
N ARG A 117 5.86 -9.56 1.85
CA ARG A 117 6.53 -10.79 2.29
C ARG A 117 5.80 -12.02 1.78
N ASP A 118 4.49 -12.08 2.03
CA ASP A 118 3.68 -13.23 1.68
C ASP A 118 3.61 -13.41 0.15
N LEU A 119 3.46 -12.30 -0.58
CA LEU A 119 3.48 -12.28 -2.04
C LEU A 119 4.79 -12.81 -2.61
N LEU A 120 5.93 -12.35 -2.07
CA LEU A 120 7.26 -12.73 -2.55
C LEU A 120 7.72 -14.11 -2.06
N SER A 121 7.03 -14.68 -1.07
CA SER A 121 7.23 -16.06 -0.61
C SER A 121 6.40 -17.07 -1.39
N ASP A 122 5.43 -16.62 -2.19
CA ASP A 122 4.61 -17.51 -3.03
C ASP A 122 5.45 -18.04 -4.20
N SER A 123 5.66 -19.37 -4.24
CA SER A 123 6.41 -20.03 -5.31
C SER A 123 5.81 -19.78 -6.70
N ASP A 124 4.52 -19.49 -6.78
CA ASP A 124 3.78 -19.26 -8.00
C ASP A 124 3.65 -17.76 -8.34
N PHE A 125 4.33 -16.89 -7.61
CA PHE A 125 4.25 -15.43 -7.77
C PHE A 125 4.41 -14.98 -9.22
N GLU A 126 5.44 -15.45 -9.92
CA GLU A 126 5.68 -15.06 -11.32
C GLU A 126 4.50 -15.38 -12.24
N SER A 127 3.91 -16.57 -12.10
CA SER A 127 2.83 -17.02 -12.97
C SER A 127 1.48 -16.45 -12.57
N LYS A 128 1.22 -16.37 -11.26
CA LYS A 128 -0.04 -15.91 -10.71
C LYS A 128 -0.29 -14.42 -10.93
N TYR A 129 0.78 -13.63 -10.86
CA TYR A 129 0.73 -12.17 -10.97
C TYR A 129 1.45 -11.64 -12.22
N GLU A 130 1.68 -12.46 -13.24
CA GLU A 130 2.48 -12.09 -14.42
C GLU A 130 2.08 -10.75 -15.05
N ASN A 131 0.81 -10.38 -14.95
CA ASN A 131 0.25 -9.15 -15.53
C ASN A 131 0.08 -8.00 -14.55
N THR A 132 0.48 -8.16 -13.28
CA THR A 132 0.27 -7.16 -12.25
C THR A 132 1.60 -6.66 -11.68
N VAL A 133 1.72 -5.35 -11.50
CA VAL A 133 2.83 -4.69 -10.82
C VAL A 133 2.28 -3.93 -9.62
N PHE A 134 2.87 -4.15 -8.46
CA PHE A 134 2.51 -3.45 -7.24
C PHE A 134 3.50 -2.33 -6.97
N LEU A 135 2.98 -1.14 -6.79
CA LEU A 135 3.70 0.03 -6.32
C LEU A 135 3.24 0.30 -4.90
N ILE A 136 4.18 0.46 -3.97
CA ILE A 136 3.85 0.75 -2.58
C ILE A 136 4.65 1.97 -2.14
N ILE A 137 3.96 3.01 -1.67
CA ILE A 137 4.57 4.06 -0.87
C ILE A 137 4.50 3.58 0.58
N PRO A 138 5.64 3.21 1.20
CA PRO A 138 5.63 2.64 2.54
C PRO A 138 5.05 3.59 3.57
N ILE A 139 5.51 4.84 3.53
CA ILE A 139 5.08 5.92 4.42
C ILE A 139 5.10 7.24 3.64
N TYR A 140 3.92 7.78 3.32
CA TYR A 140 3.80 9.01 2.56
C TYR A 140 4.15 10.25 3.40
N ASN A 141 3.67 10.31 4.64
CA ASN A 141 3.95 11.40 5.57
C ASN A 141 5.13 11.06 6.47
N VAL A 142 6.33 11.10 5.91
CA VAL A 142 7.57 10.80 6.64
C VAL A 142 7.73 11.73 7.86
N GLY A 143 7.46 13.02 7.71
CA GLY A 143 7.59 13.98 8.81
C GLY A 143 6.65 13.70 10.00
N GLY A 144 5.44 13.24 9.71
CA GLY A 144 4.51 12.78 10.73
C GLY A 144 4.95 11.45 11.36
N ALA A 145 5.50 10.54 10.56
CA ALA A 145 6.02 9.27 11.05
C ALA A 145 7.22 9.42 11.99
N LEU A 146 8.08 10.39 11.76
CA LEU A 146 9.20 10.73 12.64
C LEU A 146 8.77 11.42 13.95
N ASN A 147 7.56 11.97 14.00
CA ASN A 147 7.00 12.63 15.18
C ASN A 147 6.04 11.67 15.91
N ARG A 148 6.59 10.66 16.58
CA ARG A 148 5.83 9.61 17.27
C ARG A 148 5.54 9.96 18.71
N ASN A 149 4.36 9.56 19.17
CA ASN A 149 3.97 9.55 20.57
C ASN A 149 2.68 8.71 20.77
N CYS A 150 2.25 8.55 22.02
CA CYS A 150 1.09 7.71 22.38
C CYS A 150 -0.28 8.40 22.25
N CYS A 151 -0.34 9.74 22.18
CA CYS A 151 -1.55 10.36 22.74
C CYS A 151 -2.14 11.46 21.86
N THR A 152 -1.76 11.56 20.59
CA THR A 152 -2.26 12.58 19.65
C THR A 152 -3.62 12.24 19.01
N ARG A 153 -4.11 11.02 19.18
CA ARG A 153 -5.40 10.55 18.66
C ARG A 153 -6.25 10.02 19.80
N ALA A 154 -7.06 10.88 20.37
CA ALA A 154 -7.88 10.58 21.56
C ALA A 154 -8.94 9.47 21.34
N ASN A 155 -9.26 9.19 20.09
CA ASN A 155 -10.24 8.20 19.67
C ASN A 155 -9.62 6.88 19.18
N GLN A 156 -8.35 6.61 19.52
CA GLN A 156 -7.59 5.44 19.09
C GLN A 156 -6.92 4.77 20.29
N ASN A 157 -7.13 3.47 20.48
CA ASN A 157 -6.64 2.72 21.64
C ASN A 157 -5.22 2.16 21.48
N GLY A 158 -4.62 2.27 20.34
CA GLY A 158 -3.29 1.77 20.04
C GLY A 158 -2.87 2.23 18.65
N PRO A 159 -1.70 1.83 18.18
CA PRO A 159 -0.61 1.10 18.90
C PRO A 159 0.01 1.91 20.05
N VAL A 160 0.99 1.33 20.76
CA VAL A 160 1.66 1.96 21.95
C VAL A 160 2.20 3.35 21.62
N GLU A 161 2.85 3.47 20.47
CA GLU A 161 3.26 4.74 19.89
C GLU A 161 2.97 4.77 18.40
N TYR A 162 2.60 5.93 17.89
CA TYR A 162 2.26 6.13 16.48
C TYR A 162 2.61 7.54 16.02
N GLY A 163 2.63 7.76 14.71
CA GLY A 163 3.00 9.03 14.11
C GLY A 163 1.94 10.11 14.23
N PHE A 164 2.35 11.34 13.99
CA PHE A 164 1.50 12.53 14.02
C PHE A 164 0.78 12.75 12.68
N ARG A 165 -0.43 13.30 12.73
CA ARG A 165 -1.27 13.53 11.55
C ARG A 165 -0.64 14.51 10.55
N GLY A 166 -0.13 15.66 11.04
CA GLY A 166 0.50 16.69 10.22
C GLY A 166 1.90 16.28 9.76
N ASN A 167 2.32 16.81 8.61
CA ASN A 167 3.70 16.62 8.13
C ASN A 167 4.68 17.53 8.89
N ALA A 168 5.96 17.57 8.50
CA ALA A 168 6.99 18.41 9.11
C ALA A 168 6.68 19.92 9.10
N ARG A 169 5.75 20.36 8.25
CA ARG A 169 5.23 21.73 8.19
C ARG A 169 3.86 21.87 8.84
N ASN A 170 3.40 20.86 9.56
CA ASN A 170 2.07 20.77 10.16
C ASN A 170 0.92 20.92 9.14
N LEU A 171 1.13 20.43 7.90
CA LEU A 171 0.10 20.34 6.88
C LEU A 171 -0.57 18.96 6.93
N ASP A 172 -1.89 18.94 6.78
CA ASP A 172 -2.63 17.70 6.54
C ASP A 172 -2.47 17.32 5.06
N LEU A 173 -1.69 16.27 4.77
CA LEU A 173 -1.42 15.85 3.40
C LEU A 173 -2.67 15.32 2.69
N ASN A 174 -3.67 14.84 3.44
CA ASN A 174 -4.97 14.49 2.90
C ASN A 174 -5.88 15.72 2.63
N ARG A 175 -5.28 16.91 2.51
CA ARG A 175 -5.88 18.17 2.05
C ARG A 175 -5.02 18.84 0.99
N ASP A 176 -3.97 18.14 0.51
CA ASP A 176 -2.94 18.76 -0.31
C ASP A 176 -2.86 18.24 -1.75
N PHE A 177 -3.62 17.19 -2.11
CA PHE A 177 -3.61 16.64 -3.46
C PHE A 177 -4.02 17.65 -4.56
N ILE A 178 -4.90 18.58 -4.25
CA ILE A 178 -5.30 19.63 -5.19
C ILE A 178 -4.37 20.84 -5.10
N LYS A 179 -4.00 21.25 -3.88
CA LYS A 179 -3.20 22.46 -3.63
C LYS A 179 -1.72 22.25 -3.97
N CYS A 180 -1.20 21.04 -3.70
CA CYS A 180 0.21 20.66 -3.95
C CYS A 180 1.21 21.63 -3.32
N ASP A 181 0.93 22.09 -2.08
CA ASP A 181 1.77 23.03 -1.35
C ASP A 181 3.02 22.36 -0.78
N SER A 182 2.89 21.09 -0.37
CA SER A 182 3.98 20.32 0.23
C SER A 182 4.94 19.75 -0.82
N LYS A 183 6.17 19.45 -0.39
CA LYS A 183 7.10 18.65 -1.20
C LYS A 183 6.58 17.22 -1.40
N ASN A 184 5.91 16.67 -0.38
CA ASN A 184 5.28 15.35 -0.47
C ASN A 184 4.30 15.29 -1.64
N ALA A 185 3.34 16.22 -1.74
CA ALA A 185 2.35 16.24 -2.81
C ALA A 185 2.98 16.44 -4.19
N LYS A 186 4.03 17.27 -4.29
CA LYS A 186 4.77 17.46 -5.55
C LYS A 186 5.48 16.19 -6.00
N ALA A 187 6.14 15.48 -5.07
CA ALA A 187 6.79 14.21 -5.33
C ALA A 187 5.76 13.14 -5.74
N PHE A 188 4.64 13.04 -5.02
CA PHE A 188 3.55 12.14 -5.34
C PHE A 188 2.97 12.40 -6.73
N ASN A 189 2.69 13.64 -7.08
CA ASN A 189 2.16 13.97 -8.41
C ASN A 189 3.15 13.62 -9.53
N GLY A 190 4.45 13.83 -9.31
CA GLY A 190 5.49 13.40 -10.24
C GLY A 190 5.47 11.90 -10.47
N LEU A 191 5.43 11.13 -9.38
CA LEU A 191 5.32 9.68 -9.39
C LEU A 191 4.03 9.23 -10.08
N PHE A 192 2.88 9.76 -9.65
CA PHE A 192 1.57 9.37 -10.18
C PHE A 192 1.49 9.59 -11.70
N ASN A 193 1.96 10.74 -12.18
CA ASN A 193 1.99 11.02 -13.62
C ASN A 193 2.98 10.13 -14.38
N GLN A 194 4.10 9.75 -13.76
CA GLN A 194 5.10 8.88 -14.38
C GLN A 194 4.62 7.44 -14.49
N TRP A 195 3.97 6.94 -13.44
CA TRP A 195 3.53 5.55 -13.34
C TRP A 195 2.11 5.34 -13.87
N ASN A 196 1.27 6.37 -13.90
CA ASN A 196 -0.11 6.34 -14.36
C ASN A 196 -0.85 5.04 -13.93
N PRO A 197 -1.02 4.80 -12.62
CA PRO A 197 -1.55 3.55 -12.12
C PRO A 197 -3.02 3.35 -12.55
N ASP A 198 -3.39 2.08 -12.80
CA ASP A 198 -4.76 1.68 -13.13
C ASP A 198 -5.65 1.65 -11.88
N ILE A 199 -5.05 1.28 -10.74
CA ILE A 199 -5.72 1.20 -9.45
C ILE A 199 -4.90 1.99 -8.43
N TYR A 200 -5.58 2.85 -7.67
CA TYR A 200 -5.02 3.55 -6.52
C TYR A 200 -5.75 3.15 -5.25
N LEU A 201 -4.99 2.67 -4.27
CA LEU A 201 -5.47 2.35 -2.93
C LEU A 201 -4.78 3.25 -1.91
N GLU A 202 -5.57 3.92 -1.08
CA GLU A 202 -5.09 4.71 0.04
C GLU A 202 -5.58 4.09 1.35
N THR A 203 -4.68 3.87 2.29
CA THR A 203 -5.00 3.21 3.55
C THR A 203 -5.26 4.22 4.65
N HIS A 204 -6.39 4.05 5.34
CA HIS A 204 -6.82 4.84 6.47
C HIS A 204 -7.41 3.94 7.56
N VAL A 205 -7.70 4.52 8.73
CA VAL A 205 -8.56 3.90 9.74
C VAL A 205 -9.74 4.81 10.05
N SER A 206 -10.78 4.28 10.68
CA SER A 206 -11.96 5.05 11.07
C SER A 206 -11.62 6.15 12.06
N ASN A 207 -12.50 7.15 12.21
CA ASN A 207 -12.38 8.21 13.19
C ASN A 207 -12.83 7.78 14.60
N GLY A 208 -12.60 6.51 14.99
CA GLY A 208 -12.93 5.95 16.28
C GLY A 208 -14.36 5.44 16.40
N ALA A 209 -15.09 5.32 15.30
CA ALA A 209 -16.35 4.58 15.29
C ALA A 209 -16.08 3.09 15.46
N ASP A 210 -16.84 2.45 16.34
CA ASP A 210 -16.76 1.01 16.59
C ASP A 210 -17.58 0.27 15.54
N TYR A 211 -16.92 -0.05 14.41
CA TYR A 211 -17.50 -0.88 13.37
C TYR A 211 -17.41 -2.35 13.76
N GLN A 212 -18.48 -3.10 13.52
CA GLN A 212 -18.49 -4.55 13.70
C GLN A 212 -17.86 -5.31 12.52
N TYR A 213 -17.43 -4.58 11.51
CA TYR A 213 -16.84 -5.08 10.28
C TYR A 213 -15.32 -4.91 10.32
N THR A 214 -14.59 -5.88 9.83
CA THR A 214 -13.13 -5.86 9.80
C THR A 214 -12.63 -4.70 8.96
N MET A 215 -13.27 -4.41 7.84
CA MET A 215 -12.86 -3.38 6.93
C MET A 215 -14.02 -2.46 6.50
N THR A 216 -13.72 -1.18 6.43
CA THR A 216 -14.58 -0.21 5.74
C THR A 216 -13.91 0.28 4.47
N TYR A 217 -14.70 0.62 3.46
CA TYR A 217 -14.17 1.09 2.18
C TYR A 217 -14.86 2.35 1.66
N LEU A 218 -14.14 3.09 0.83
CA LEU A 218 -14.64 4.25 0.12
C LEU A 218 -14.08 4.24 -1.30
N PHE A 219 -14.93 4.00 -2.28
CA PHE A 219 -14.54 4.06 -3.70
C PHE A 219 -14.71 5.47 -4.27
N SER A 220 -14.10 5.71 -5.42
CA SER A 220 -14.35 6.93 -6.21
C SER A 220 -15.84 7.08 -6.48
N HIS A 221 -16.36 8.31 -6.31
CA HIS A 221 -17.78 8.56 -6.53
C HIS A 221 -18.19 8.20 -7.96
N PRO A 222 -19.26 7.41 -8.15
CA PRO A 222 -19.66 6.94 -9.48
C PRO A 222 -19.83 8.04 -10.53
N ASP A 223 -20.34 9.22 -10.11
CA ASP A 223 -20.56 10.35 -11.01
C ASP A 223 -19.26 11.07 -11.43
N LYS A 224 -18.14 10.76 -10.80
CA LYS A 224 -16.81 11.26 -11.17
C LYS A 224 -16.07 10.30 -12.12
N LEU A 225 -16.58 9.10 -12.30
CA LEU A 225 -16.02 8.08 -13.18
C LEU A 225 -16.65 8.19 -14.58
N THR A 226 -15.93 7.70 -15.58
CA THR A 226 -16.56 7.44 -16.88
C THR A 226 -17.67 6.38 -16.72
N PRO A 227 -18.69 6.35 -17.58
CA PRO A 227 -19.76 5.36 -17.47
C PRO A 227 -19.25 3.91 -17.36
N ALA A 228 -18.25 3.55 -18.16
CA ALA A 228 -17.67 2.22 -18.15
C ALA A 228 -16.98 1.89 -16.81
N LEU A 229 -16.18 2.81 -16.24
CA LEU A 229 -15.53 2.62 -14.95
C LEU A 229 -16.55 2.61 -13.80
N SER A 230 -17.60 3.44 -13.87
CA SER A 230 -18.69 3.43 -12.88
C SER A 230 -19.41 2.08 -12.86
N GLU A 231 -19.73 1.54 -14.05
CA GLU A 231 -20.36 0.24 -14.19
C GLU A 231 -19.46 -0.90 -13.69
N PHE A 232 -18.22 -0.94 -14.12
CA PHE A 232 -17.21 -1.91 -13.64
C PHE A 232 -17.05 -1.88 -12.11
N THR A 233 -16.93 -0.68 -11.53
CA THR A 233 -16.76 -0.53 -10.08
C THR A 233 -17.95 -1.11 -9.33
N LYS A 234 -19.19 -0.80 -9.78
CA LYS A 234 -20.42 -1.24 -9.11
C LYS A 234 -20.74 -2.71 -9.30
N ASN A 235 -20.53 -3.22 -10.51
CA ASN A 235 -21.05 -4.53 -10.90
C ASN A 235 -20.02 -5.65 -10.82
N ASP A 236 -18.73 -5.30 -10.87
CA ASP A 236 -17.63 -6.27 -10.88
C ASP A 236 -16.69 -6.08 -9.69
N MET A 237 -16.09 -4.92 -9.52
CA MET A 237 -15.01 -4.71 -8.55
C MET A 237 -15.51 -4.83 -7.10
N ILE A 238 -16.51 -4.06 -6.72
CA ILE A 238 -17.05 -4.07 -5.33
C ILE A 238 -17.62 -5.45 -4.99
N PRO A 239 -18.49 -6.06 -5.80
CA PRO A 239 -19.02 -7.40 -5.50
C PRO A 239 -17.92 -8.47 -5.38
N SER A 240 -16.88 -8.42 -6.22
CA SER A 240 -15.75 -9.35 -6.15
C SER A 240 -14.97 -9.20 -4.85
N LEU A 241 -14.68 -7.96 -4.43
CA LEU A 241 -13.99 -7.70 -3.17
C LEU A 241 -14.80 -8.16 -1.96
N VAL A 242 -16.10 -7.84 -1.92
CA VAL A 242 -17.01 -8.28 -0.85
C VAL A 242 -17.06 -9.82 -0.79
N THR A 243 -17.11 -10.47 -1.94
CA THR A 243 -17.10 -11.95 -2.01
C THR A 243 -15.78 -12.52 -1.49
N SER A 244 -14.64 -11.96 -1.94
CA SER A 244 -13.32 -12.42 -1.50
C SER A 244 -13.10 -12.25 0.01
N MET A 245 -13.59 -11.15 0.59
CA MET A 245 -13.54 -10.94 2.05
C MET A 245 -14.39 -11.99 2.77
N LYS A 246 -15.60 -12.22 2.28
CA LYS A 246 -16.50 -13.23 2.87
C LYS A 246 -15.94 -14.66 2.77
N ASP A 247 -15.25 -14.98 1.69
CA ASP A 247 -14.60 -16.29 1.51
C ASP A 247 -13.41 -16.46 2.48
N ALA A 248 -12.85 -15.36 2.98
CA ALA A 248 -11.86 -15.33 4.04
C ALA A 248 -12.46 -15.28 5.46
N ASP A 249 -13.76 -15.43 5.61
CA ASP A 249 -14.51 -15.28 6.87
C ASP A 249 -14.40 -13.87 7.48
N GLU A 250 -14.26 -12.87 6.61
CA GLU A 250 -14.16 -11.46 6.95
C GLU A 250 -15.25 -10.65 6.27
N GLU A 251 -15.58 -9.49 6.82
CA GLU A 251 -16.62 -8.64 6.27
C GLU A 251 -16.14 -7.23 6.02
N MET A 252 -16.68 -6.60 4.98
CA MET A 252 -16.41 -5.20 4.64
C MET A 252 -17.71 -4.44 4.33
N ILE A 253 -17.75 -3.16 4.69
CA ILE A 253 -18.90 -2.28 4.52
C ILE A 253 -18.48 -0.89 4.03
N PRO A 254 -19.31 -0.15 3.28
CA PRO A 254 -19.02 1.24 2.98
C PRO A 254 -18.79 2.08 4.23
N TYR A 255 -17.75 2.92 4.20
CA TYR A 255 -17.48 3.88 5.26
C TYR A 255 -18.58 4.94 5.31
N VAL A 256 -19.06 5.24 6.52
CA VAL A 256 -20.11 6.24 6.77
C VAL A 256 -19.66 7.20 7.88
N ASN A 257 -20.16 8.44 7.85
CA ASN A 257 -20.04 9.33 8.99
C ASN A 257 -21.05 8.97 10.06
N VAL A 258 -20.65 9.04 11.32
CA VAL A 258 -21.45 8.62 12.46
C VAL A 258 -21.75 9.83 13.34
N PHE A 259 -23.02 10.01 13.68
CA PHE A 259 -23.48 10.94 14.69
C PHE A 259 -23.89 10.14 15.94
N GLY A 260 -23.05 10.14 16.97
CA GLY A 260 -23.24 9.35 18.17
C GLY A 260 -22.09 8.39 18.43
N THR A 261 -22.37 7.29 19.11
CA THR A 261 -21.34 6.34 19.56
C THR A 261 -21.23 5.09 18.69
N THR A 262 -22.26 4.79 17.90
CA THR A 262 -22.29 3.62 17.01
C THR A 262 -22.83 3.99 15.64
N PRO A 263 -22.50 3.24 14.58
CA PRO A 263 -23.07 3.44 13.25
C PRO A 263 -24.61 3.41 13.22
N ASP A 264 -25.24 2.66 14.12
CA ASP A 264 -26.71 2.52 14.19
C ASP A 264 -27.41 3.72 14.83
N SER A 265 -26.67 4.57 15.57
CA SER A 265 -27.25 5.70 16.28
C SER A 265 -27.57 6.92 15.41
N GLY A 266 -27.08 6.92 14.17
CA GLY A 266 -27.32 7.93 13.16
C GLY A 266 -26.09 8.08 12.26
N TYR A 267 -26.30 8.08 10.97
CA TYR A 267 -25.25 8.21 9.98
C TYR A 267 -25.75 8.93 8.73
N TYR A 268 -24.81 9.40 7.94
CA TYR A 268 -25.05 9.82 6.56
C TYR A 268 -23.94 9.30 5.66
N SER A 269 -24.26 9.10 4.38
CA SER A 269 -23.27 8.66 3.40
C SER A 269 -22.11 9.65 3.32
N PHE A 270 -20.89 9.12 3.31
CA PHE A 270 -19.71 9.97 3.14
C PHE A 270 -19.70 10.66 1.77
N TYR A 271 -20.35 10.07 0.77
CA TYR A 271 -20.51 10.66 -0.57
C TYR A 271 -21.28 11.99 -0.57
N ASP A 272 -22.14 12.20 0.41
CA ASP A 272 -22.93 13.43 0.55
C ASP A 272 -22.13 14.56 1.21
N SER A 273 -20.93 14.27 1.70
CA SER A 273 -20.10 15.30 2.31
C SER A 273 -19.53 16.28 1.26
N PRO A 274 -19.47 17.59 1.57
CA PRO A 274 -18.87 18.57 0.65
C PRO A 274 -17.43 18.22 0.27
N ARG A 275 -16.69 17.61 1.17
CA ARG A 275 -15.30 17.19 0.97
C ARG A 275 -15.17 16.18 -0.16
N TYR A 276 -16.00 15.14 -0.13
CA TYR A 276 -16.00 14.12 -1.15
C TYR A 276 -16.56 14.63 -2.50
N SER A 277 -17.62 15.42 -2.44
CA SER A 277 -18.23 15.99 -3.66
C SER A 277 -17.34 17.01 -4.36
N THR A 278 -16.43 17.67 -3.64
CA THR A 278 -15.50 18.67 -4.22
C THR A 278 -14.22 18.07 -4.79
N GLY A 279 -14.01 16.78 -4.70
CA GLY A 279 -12.83 16.14 -5.29
C GLY A 279 -11.59 16.13 -4.43
N TYR A 280 -11.74 16.25 -3.11
CA TYR A 280 -10.63 16.12 -2.17
C TYR A 280 -10.13 14.68 -1.97
N THR A 281 -10.77 13.72 -2.57
CA THR A 281 -10.38 12.30 -2.59
C THR A 281 -10.46 11.78 -4.00
#